data_f774d0df7c5abae73a627f67e242f469
#
_entry.id   f774d0df7c5abae73a627f67e242f469
#
_cell.length_a   1.000
_cell.length_b   1.000
_cell.length_c   1.000
_cell.angle_alpha   90.00
_cell.angle_beta   90.00
_cell.angle_gamma   90.00
#
_symmetry.space_group_name_H-M   'P 1'
#
loop_
_entity.id
_entity.type
_entity.pdbx_description
1 polymer ?
#
loop_
_entity_poly.entity_id
_entity_poly.type
_entity_poly.pdbx_seq_one_letter_code
_entity_poly.pdbx_strand_id
1 'polypeptide(L)'
;MTAPIYVIGHKNPDTDAICSALAYAWFLRENGLPEAEAACCGEINARAQFVLGEAGLPHPKLIMDVRPTIGQMARRTIISAREDEALFEVYRRMQQNHIRALPAMDAAGKFSGLLTFGNLM
;
A
#
# COMPACT_ATOMS: atom_id res chain seq x y z
N MET A 1 4.16 0.60 -9.61
CA MET A 1 3.90 -0.75 -9.05
C MET A 1 2.54 -0.69 -8.39
N THR A 2 1.60 -1.48 -8.85
CA THR A 2 0.27 -1.64 -8.23
C THR A 2 0.43 -2.40 -6.91
N ALA A 3 -0.36 -2.03 -5.90
CA ALA A 3 -0.34 -2.75 -4.63
C ALA A 3 -0.95 -4.15 -4.82
N PRO A 4 -0.43 -5.19 -4.15
CA PRO A 4 -0.98 -6.52 -4.26
C PRO A 4 -2.42 -6.58 -3.71
N ILE A 5 -3.27 -7.37 -4.37
CA ILE A 5 -4.63 -7.69 -3.91
C ILE A 5 -4.56 -9.04 -3.20
N TYR A 6 -4.68 -9.03 -1.88
CA TYR A 6 -4.62 -10.26 -1.10
C TYR A 6 -5.95 -10.98 -1.06
N VAL A 7 -5.92 -12.25 -1.43
CA VAL A 7 -7.05 -13.19 -1.30
C VAL A 7 -6.83 -13.98 -0.03
N ILE A 8 -7.68 -13.77 0.97
CA ILE A 8 -7.53 -14.32 2.31
C ILE A 8 -8.80 -15.11 2.68
N GLY A 9 -8.63 -16.28 3.25
CA GLY A 9 -9.70 -17.03 3.90
C GLY A 9 -10.01 -16.48 5.31
N HIS A 10 -10.45 -17.36 6.21
CA HIS A 10 -10.73 -16.95 7.59
C HIS A 10 -9.46 -16.90 8.46
N LYS A 11 -9.60 -16.30 9.66
CA LYS A 11 -8.49 -15.97 10.58
C LYS A 11 -7.65 -17.19 11.00
N ASN A 12 -8.27 -18.34 11.24
CA ASN A 12 -7.59 -19.58 11.61
C ASN A 12 -7.59 -20.52 10.40
N PRO A 13 -6.61 -20.41 9.48
CA PRO A 13 -6.69 -21.05 8.18
C PRO A 13 -6.66 -22.57 8.30
N ASP A 14 -7.72 -23.20 7.86
CA ASP A 14 -7.77 -24.64 7.62
C ASP A 14 -7.43 -24.96 6.17
N THR A 15 -7.45 -26.23 5.79
CA THR A 15 -7.09 -26.67 4.44
C THR A 15 -8.01 -26.07 3.39
N ASP A 16 -9.31 -25.93 3.69
CA ASP A 16 -10.29 -25.34 2.77
C ASP A 16 -10.01 -23.86 2.53
N ALA A 17 -9.77 -23.07 3.60
CA ALA A 17 -9.43 -21.66 3.51
C ALA A 17 -8.16 -21.42 2.68
N ILE A 18 -7.13 -22.25 2.85
CA ILE A 18 -5.87 -22.17 2.11
C ILE A 18 -6.07 -22.50 0.63
N CYS A 19 -6.73 -23.63 0.33
CA CYS A 19 -6.95 -24.05 -1.06
C CYS A 19 -7.87 -23.09 -1.81
N SER A 20 -8.91 -22.59 -1.17
CA SER A 20 -9.84 -21.61 -1.76
C SER A 20 -9.12 -20.29 -2.08
N ALA A 21 -8.26 -19.79 -1.16
CA ALA A 21 -7.48 -18.58 -1.38
C ALA A 21 -6.54 -18.73 -2.59
N LEU A 22 -5.83 -19.85 -2.69
CA LEU A 22 -4.94 -20.14 -3.81
C LEU A 22 -5.69 -20.24 -5.15
N ALA A 23 -6.79 -20.99 -5.17
CA ALA A 23 -7.61 -21.17 -6.37
C ALA A 23 -8.22 -19.85 -6.84
N TYR A 24 -8.74 -19.04 -5.91
CA TYR A 24 -9.35 -17.77 -6.27
C TYR A 24 -8.32 -16.72 -6.69
N ALA A 25 -7.16 -16.66 -6.04
CA ALA A 25 -6.07 -15.79 -6.47
C ALA A 25 -5.58 -16.15 -7.89
N TRP A 26 -5.46 -17.45 -8.19
CA TRP A 26 -5.16 -17.92 -9.54
C TRP A 26 -6.23 -17.49 -10.55
N PHE A 27 -7.50 -17.72 -10.24
CA PHE A 27 -8.63 -17.30 -11.07
C PHE A 27 -8.60 -15.79 -11.37
N LEU A 28 -8.35 -14.96 -10.35
CA LEU A 28 -8.27 -13.51 -10.53
C LEU A 28 -7.13 -13.10 -11.46
N ARG A 29 -5.95 -13.72 -11.34
CA ARG A 29 -4.81 -13.44 -12.23
C ARG A 29 -5.14 -13.75 -13.69
N GLU A 30 -5.79 -14.88 -13.95
CA GLU A 30 -6.23 -15.27 -15.30
C GLU A 30 -7.34 -14.34 -15.85
N ASN A 31 -8.05 -13.63 -14.99
CA ASN A 31 -9.15 -12.73 -15.36
C ASN A 31 -8.81 -11.23 -15.23
N GLY A 32 -7.54 -10.86 -15.40
CA GLY A 32 -7.12 -9.48 -15.56
C GLY A 32 -6.70 -8.75 -14.27
N LEU A 33 -6.51 -9.48 -13.18
CA LEU A 33 -5.97 -8.95 -11.92
C LEU A 33 -4.63 -9.62 -11.57
N PRO A 34 -3.56 -9.35 -12.32
CA PRO A 34 -2.26 -10.03 -12.17
C PRO A 34 -1.62 -9.82 -10.79
N GLU A 35 -2.00 -8.77 -10.06
CA GLU A 35 -1.54 -8.46 -8.71
C GLU A 35 -2.24 -9.27 -7.60
N ALA A 36 -3.19 -10.17 -7.95
CA ALA A 36 -3.86 -11.03 -6.98
C ALA A 36 -2.90 -12.06 -6.39
N GLU A 37 -2.77 -12.11 -5.07
CA GLU A 37 -1.86 -12.96 -4.32
C GLU A 37 -2.62 -13.70 -3.21
N ALA A 38 -2.45 -15.02 -3.13
CA ALA A 38 -3.05 -15.80 -2.03
C ALA A 38 -2.31 -15.51 -0.71
N ALA A 39 -3.07 -15.29 0.35
CA ALA A 39 -2.51 -15.03 1.67
C ALA A 39 -3.29 -15.75 2.78
N CYS A 40 -2.68 -15.86 3.95
CA CYS A 40 -3.29 -16.42 5.15
C CYS A 40 -2.97 -15.56 6.37
N CYS A 41 -3.85 -15.60 7.38
CA CYS A 41 -3.70 -14.82 8.62
C CYS A 41 -3.19 -15.65 9.81
N GLY A 42 -2.67 -16.85 9.56
CA GLY A 42 -2.16 -17.75 10.59
C GLY A 42 -1.27 -18.82 10.00
N GLU A 43 -0.65 -19.61 10.88
CA GLU A 43 0.20 -20.72 10.46
C GLU A 43 -0.60 -21.80 9.74
N ILE A 44 0.01 -22.35 8.70
CA ILE A 44 -0.57 -23.43 7.90
C ILE A 44 -0.44 -24.73 8.69
N ASN A 45 -1.56 -25.41 8.93
CA ASN A 45 -1.58 -26.69 9.64
C ASN A 45 -0.93 -27.82 8.81
N ALA A 46 -0.51 -28.91 9.48
CA ALA A 46 0.19 -30.04 8.85
C ALA A 46 -0.58 -30.68 7.69
N ARG A 47 -1.93 -30.72 7.78
CA ARG A 47 -2.76 -31.25 6.69
C ARG A 47 -2.70 -30.38 5.45
N ALA A 48 -2.80 -29.07 5.60
CA ALA A 48 -2.70 -28.12 4.47
C ALA A 48 -1.30 -28.14 3.88
N GLN A 49 -0.25 -28.22 4.72
CA GLN A 49 1.14 -28.37 4.24
C GLN A 49 1.32 -29.63 3.38
N PHE A 50 0.78 -30.75 3.84
CA PHE A 50 0.83 -32.01 3.07
C PHE A 50 0.12 -31.86 1.72
N VAL A 51 -1.11 -31.34 1.70
CA VAL A 51 -1.88 -31.14 0.46
C VAL A 51 -1.15 -30.22 -0.52
N LEU A 52 -0.57 -29.11 -0.04
CA LEU A 52 0.19 -28.20 -0.89
C LEU A 52 1.45 -28.86 -1.45
N GLY A 53 2.15 -29.66 -0.63
CA GLY A 53 3.34 -30.42 -1.04
C GLY A 53 3.01 -31.44 -2.14
N GLU A 54 1.93 -32.24 -1.96
CA GLU A 54 1.49 -33.21 -2.98
C GLU A 54 1.06 -32.54 -4.30
N ALA A 55 0.43 -31.35 -4.20
CA ALA A 55 -0.01 -30.59 -5.35
C ALA A 55 1.13 -29.76 -6.01
N GLY A 56 2.31 -29.70 -5.42
CA GLY A 56 3.40 -28.84 -5.89
C GLY A 56 3.09 -27.35 -5.87
N LEU A 57 2.19 -26.91 -4.97
CA LEU A 57 1.75 -25.52 -4.86
C LEU A 57 2.55 -24.75 -3.81
N PRO A 58 2.82 -23.47 -4.05
CA PRO A 58 3.49 -22.63 -3.06
C PRO A 58 2.59 -22.37 -1.85
N HIS A 59 3.23 -22.11 -0.70
CA HIS A 59 2.51 -21.64 0.48
C HIS A 59 1.96 -20.24 0.23
N PRO A 60 0.72 -19.92 0.68
CA PRO A 60 0.21 -18.56 0.65
C PRO A 60 1.03 -17.67 1.57
N LYS A 61 1.03 -16.38 1.26
CA LYS A 61 1.77 -15.38 2.03
C LYS A 61 1.17 -15.21 3.43
N LEU A 62 1.99 -15.31 4.46
CA LEU A 62 1.56 -15.02 5.82
C LEU A 62 1.42 -13.50 6.03
N ILE A 63 0.22 -13.05 6.42
CA ILE A 63 -0.08 -11.65 6.73
C ILE A 63 -0.57 -11.55 8.17
N MET A 64 0.25 -10.95 9.02
CA MET A 64 -0.07 -10.78 10.44
C MET A 64 -0.83 -9.47 10.72
N ASP A 65 -0.77 -8.51 9.81
CA ASP A 65 -1.41 -7.20 9.95
C ASP A 65 -1.89 -6.68 8.59
N VAL A 66 -3.18 -6.41 8.49
CA VAL A 66 -3.84 -5.84 7.29
C VAL A 66 -4.14 -4.35 7.43
N ARG A 67 -3.73 -3.72 8.52
CA ARG A 67 -3.94 -2.28 8.70
C ARG A 67 -3.15 -1.51 7.64
N PRO A 68 -3.76 -0.51 7.02
CA PRO A 68 -3.06 0.31 6.03
C PRO A 68 -1.91 1.07 6.70
N THR A 69 -0.76 1.06 6.04
CA THR A 69 0.40 1.83 6.47
C THR A 69 0.37 3.23 5.87
N ILE A 70 1.09 4.18 6.49
CA ILE A 70 1.28 5.51 5.92
C ILE A 70 1.85 5.43 4.51
N GLY A 71 2.80 4.52 4.25
CA GLY A 71 3.40 4.34 2.93
C GLY A 71 2.41 3.90 1.83
N GLN A 72 1.34 3.19 2.21
CA GLN A 72 0.26 2.79 1.28
C GLN A 72 -0.73 3.93 1.02
N MET A 73 -0.95 4.81 2.01
CA MET A 73 -1.94 5.89 1.94
C MET A 73 -1.34 7.23 1.50
N ALA A 74 -0.04 7.42 1.68
CA ALA A 74 0.63 8.67 1.34
C ALA A 74 0.55 8.95 -0.17
N ARG A 75 0.17 10.18 -0.51
CA ARG A 75 0.21 10.65 -1.90
C ARG A 75 1.65 10.72 -2.36
N ARG A 76 1.95 10.15 -3.51
CA ARG A 76 3.29 10.19 -4.11
C ARG A 76 3.53 11.42 -4.97
N THR A 77 2.47 11.97 -5.57
CA THR A 77 2.50 13.26 -6.25
C THR A 77 2.12 14.34 -5.25
N ILE A 78 3.08 15.13 -4.84
CA ILE A 78 2.92 16.20 -3.86
C ILE A 78 3.11 17.56 -4.51
N ILE A 79 2.35 18.54 -4.02
CA ILE A 79 2.57 19.95 -4.33
C ILE A 79 3.59 20.46 -3.33
N SER A 80 4.70 21.00 -3.82
CA SER A 80 5.79 21.54 -3.02
C SER A 80 6.09 22.97 -3.44
N ALA A 81 6.90 23.67 -2.65
CA ALA A 81 7.51 24.96 -2.99
C ALA A 81 9.02 24.85 -2.89
N ARG A 82 9.73 25.71 -3.64
CA ARG A 82 11.16 25.88 -3.45
C ARG A 82 11.40 26.98 -2.42
N GLU A 83 12.52 26.92 -1.71
CA GLU A 83 12.89 27.93 -0.71
C GLU A 83 13.03 29.35 -1.30
N ASP A 84 13.39 29.45 -2.58
CA ASP A 84 13.60 30.71 -3.29
C ASP A 84 12.33 31.26 -3.96
N GLU A 85 11.19 30.57 -3.86
CA GLU A 85 9.92 31.06 -4.43
C GLU A 85 9.32 32.19 -3.58
N ALA A 86 8.66 33.13 -4.26
CA ALA A 86 7.93 34.21 -3.57
C ALA A 86 6.79 33.66 -2.71
N LEU A 87 6.74 34.04 -1.44
CA LEU A 87 5.76 33.55 -0.47
C LEU A 87 4.32 33.75 -0.93
N PHE A 88 4.00 34.86 -1.60
CA PHE A 88 2.66 35.13 -2.11
C PHE A 88 2.21 34.13 -3.19
N GLU A 89 3.11 33.73 -4.07
CA GLU A 89 2.82 32.72 -5.12
C GLU A 89 2.57 31.35 -4.50
N VAL A 90 3.35 30.99 -3.50
CA VAL A 90 3.17 29.74 -2.74
C VAL A 90 1.84 29.75 -2.00
N TYR A 91 1.49 30.84 -1.33
CA TYR A 91 0.20 31.03 -0.66
C TYR A 91 -0.97 30.87 -1.64
N ARG A 92 -0.91 31.52 -2.81
CA ARG A 92 -1.93 31.39 -3.87
C ARG A 92 -2.08 29.95 -4.34
N ARG A 93 -0.96 29.23 -4.54
CA ARG A 93 -0.95 27.80 -4.89
C ARG A 93 -1.60 26.92 -3.80
N MET A 94 -1.34 27.21 -2.54
CA MET A 94 -1.98 26.52 -1.42
C MET A 94 -3.50 26.74 -1.42
N GLN A 95 -3.97 27.96 -1.64
CA GLN A 95 -5.40 28.27 -1.72
C GLN A 95 -6.08 27.56 -2.89
N GLN A 96 -5.52 27.64 -4.09
CA GLN A 96 -6.09 27.03 -5.30
C GLN A 96 -6.21 25.51 -5.18
N ASN A 97 -5.31 24.86 -4.47
CA ASN A 97 -5.29 23.42 -4.30
C ASN A 97 -5.92 22.95 -2.97
N HIS A 98 -6.49 23.85 -2.18
CA HIS A 98 -7.10 23.57 -0.87
C HIS A 98 -6.17 22.81 0.09
N ILE A 99 -4.86 23.11 0.05
CA ILE A 99 -3.87 22.51 0.94
C ILE A 99 -3.47 23.48 2.06
N ARG A 100 -3.30 22.93 3.28
CA ARG A 100 -2.99 23.73 4.48
C ARG A 100 -1.53 23.65 4.89
N ALA A 101 -0.80 22.73 4.30
CA ALA A 101 0.63 22.55 4.50
C ALA A 101 1.27 21.98 3.24
N LEU A 102 2.44 22.45 2.90
CA LEU A 102 3.24 21.90 1.80
C LEU A 102 4.72 21.82 2.17
N PRO A 103 5.48 20.85 1.63
CA PRO A 103 6.90 20.76 1.84
C PRO A 103 7.65 21.84 1.07
N ALA A 104 8.63 22.44 1.72
CA ALA A 104 9.64 23.28 1.10
C ALA A 104 10.85 22.43 0.69
N MET A 105 11.35 22.68 -0.49
CA MET A 105 12.46 21.95 -1.09
C MET A 105 13.64 22.90 -1.34
N ASP A 106 14.84 22.44 -1.04
CA ASP A 106 16.07 23.17 -1.35
C ASP A 106 16.40 23.15 -2.86
N ALA A 107 17.51 23.81 -3.24
CA ALA A 107 17.95 23.88 -4.62
C ALA A 107 18.31 22.52 -5.24
N ALA A 108 18.63 21.52 -4.40
CA ALA A 108 18.90 20.13 -4.82
C ALA A 108 17.64 19.26 -4.91
N GLY A 109 16.44 19.83 -4.61
CA GLY A 109 15.18 19.10 -4.59
C GLY A 109 15.01 18.22 -3.37
N LYS A 110 15.77 18.43 -2.31
CA LYS A 110 15.66 17.72 -1.04
C LYS A 110 14.73 18.48 -0.10
N PHE A 111 13.99 17.73 0.72
CA PHE A 111 13.11 18.28 1.74
C PHE A 111 13.89 19.16 2.73
N SER A 112 13.50 20.41 2.86
CA SER A 112 14.10 21.41 3.74
C SER A 112 13.22 21.74 4.95
N GLY A 113 11.90 21.81 4.75
CA GLY A 113 10.96 22.13 5.80
C GLY A 113 9.51 22.03 5.39
N LEU A 114 8.61 22.36 6.32
CA LEU A 114 7.17 22.35 6.09
C LEU A 114 6.62 23.78 6.25
N LEU A 115 5.98 24.29 5.22
CA LEU A 115 5.24 25.55 5.27
C LEU A 115 3.77 25.27 5.57
N THR A 116 3.23 25.93 6.58
CA THR A 116 1.81 25.82 6.95
C THR A 116 1.12 27.17 6.88
N PHE A 117 -0.22 27.17 6.79
CA PHE A 117 -0.98 28.42 6.88
C PHE A 117 -0.71 29.21 8.18
N GLY A 118 -0.44 28.50 9.28
CA GLY A 118 -0.09 29.14 10.54
C GLY A 118 1.23 29.91 10.54
N ASN A 119 2.15 29.58 9.64
CA ASN A 119 3.41 30.31 9.46
C ASN A 119 3.24 31.57 8.59
N LEU A 120 2.07 31.75 7.95
CA LEU A 120 1.80 32.83 7.02
C LEU A 120 0.99 33.98 7.65
N MET A 121 0.48 33.78 8.87
CA MET A 121 -0.25 34.75 9.68
C MET A 121 0.65 35.32 10.77
#